data_4b9992307a05f71a74bd3923a1fbc40c
#
_entry.id   4b9992307a05f71a74bd3923a1fbc40c
#
_cell.length_a   1.000
_cell.length_b   1.000
_cell.length_c   1.000
_cell.angle_alpha   90.00
_cell.angle_beta   90.00
_cell.angle_gamma   90.00
#
_symmetry.space_group_name_H-M   'P 1'
#
loop_
_entity.id
_entity.type
_entity.pdbx_description
1 polymer ?
#
loop_
_entity_poly.entity_id
_entity_poly.type
_entity_poly.pdbx_seq_one_letter_code
_entity_poly.pdbx_strand_id
1 'polypeptide(L)'
;FDTLNKVVGIDVSMHNKTVDFNKVKADGIDFVYVRVGYTGYTKKKLSLNYDPYYQENITNALAAGLQVGVYWYSQALNEEEALQEANMLLNVIGSYNITLPVVYDYEFAGVRDGRLDSANLSKAQMTANSLAFLNRVSQMGYTPCLYANYSFLKNRLNASQISSIAKIWLAHYNTSTDYPGDYEYWQYTSDGRVNGISGRVDMNVWYQGAQPGVPTAPVTPNVTQPTAKKVTGVKLKAKTNTTLTFFWTSQAYAEYYNIYKYDSKKGKY
;
A
#
# COMPACT_ATOMS: atom_id res chain seq x y z
N PHE A 1 -0.88 -15.54 -22.73
CA PHE A 1 -1.13 -15.74 -21.28
C PHE A 1 -1.08 -17.22 -20.83
N ASP A 2 -1.34 -18.19 -21.71
CA ASP A 2 -1.37 -19.62 -21.34
C ASP A 2 -0.03 -20.24 -21.01
N THR A 3 1.08 -19.56 -21.34
CA THR A 3 2.45 -20.01 -21.06
C THR A 3 3.04 -19.44 -19.76
N LEU A 4 2.33 -18.52 -19.10
CA LEU A 4 2.79 -17.90 -17.86
C LEU A 4 2.42 -18.76 -16.65
N ASN A 5 3.33 -18.84 -15.69
CA ASN A 5 3.05 -19.48 -14.42
C ASN A 5 2.04 -18.62 -13.65
N LYS A 6 0.82 -19.14 -13.47
CA LYS A 6 -0.28 -18.48 -12.78
C LYS A 6 -0.33 -18.93 -11.34
N VAL A 7 -0.34 -17.99 -10.41
CA VAL A 7 -0.45 -18.22 -8.98
C VAL A 7 -1.74 -17.61 -8.49
N VAL A 8 -2.51 -18.34 -7.70
CA VAL A 8 -3.83 -17.90 -7.22
C VAL A 8 -3.70 -17.28 -5.83
N GLY A 9 -4.37 -16.16 -5.64
CA GLY A 9 -4.38 -15.44 -4.38
C GLY A 9 -5.72 -14.80 -4.08
N ILE A 10 -5.77 -14.17 -2.92
CA ILE A 10 -6.93 -13.42 -2.44
C ILE A 10 -6.48 -12.05 -1.94
N ASP A 11 -7.44 -11.15 -1.73
CA ASP A 11 -7.19 -9.99 -0.90
C ASP A 11 -8.25 -9.86 0.19
N VAL A 12 -7.82 -9.38 1.35
CA VAL A 12 -8.62 -9.36 2.57
C VAL A 12 -8.54 -8.04 3.32
N SER A 13 -9.60 -7.75 4.05
CA SER A 13 -9.71 -6.59 4.91
C SER A 13 -10.62 -6.90 6.09
N MET A 14 -10.96 -5.90 6.91
CA MET A 14 -11.93 -6.04 8.00
C MET A 14 -13.29 -6.60 7.56
N HIS A 15 -13.62 -6.51 6.28
CA HIS A 15 -14.90 -7.02 5.76
C HIS A 15 -14.96 -8.56 5.77
N ASN A 16 -13.81 -9.22 5.70
CA ASN A 16 -13.69 -10.68 5.80
C ASN A 16 -13.66 -11.18 7.24
N LYS A 17 -13.52 -10.27 8.23
CA LYS A 17 -13.41 -10.60 9.67
C LYS A 17 -12.22 -11.53 9.93
N THR A 18 -12.40 -12.50 10.83
CA THR A 18 -11.38 -13.50 11.15
C THR A 18 -11.23 -14.50 10.00
N VAL A 19 -10.01 -14.74 9.57
CA VAL A 19 -9.62 -15.64 8.49
C VAL A 19 -8.75 -16.76 9.05
N ASP A 20 -9.09 -18.01 8.72
CA ASP A 20 -8.25 -19.19 8.99
C ASP A 20 -7.29 -19.42 7.81
N PHE A 21 -6.12 -18.79 7.85
CA PHE A 21 -5.14 -18.86 6.77
C PHE A 21 -4.55 -20.26 6.55
N ASN A 22 -4.59 -21.15 7.54
CA ASN A 22 -4.18 -22.55 7.33
C ASN A 22 -5.14 -23.26 6.37
N LYS A 23 -6.45 -23.04 6.53
CA LYS A 23 -7.45 -23.56 5.58
C LYS A 23 -7.37 -22.87 4.23
N VAL A 24 -7.14 -21.56 4.20
CA VAL A 24 -6.91 -20.79 2.96
C VAL A 24 -5.74 -21.39 2.17
N LYS A 25 -4.61 -21.66 2.83
CA LYS A 25 -3.44 -22.30 2.20
C LYS A 25 -3.74 -23.71 1.71
N ALA A 26 -4.44 -24.49 2.51
CA ALA A 26 -4.84 -25.87 2.15
C ALA A 26 -5.84 -25.90 0.97
N ASP A 27 -6.56 -24.82 0.73
CA ASP A 27 -7.51 -24.66 -0.40
C ASP A 27 -6.81 -24.22 -1.71
N GLY A 28 -5.46 -24.17 -1.71
CA GLY A 28 -4.67 -23.89 -2.91
C GLY A 28 -4.37 -22.41 -3.14
N ILE A 29 -4.56 -21.55 -2.16
CA ILE A 29 -4.17 -20.15 -2.22
C ILE A 29 -2.69 -20.02 -1.88
N ASP A 30 -1.94 -19.27 -2.68
CA ASP A 30 -0.51 -19.09 -2.52
C ASP A 30 -0.11 -17.72 -2.00
N PHE A 31 -0.93 -16.69 -2.26
CA PHE A 31 -0.63 -15.35 -1.79
C PHE A 31 -1.88 -14.61 -1.30
N VAL A 32 -1.64 -13.59 -0.49
CA VAL A 32 -2.67 -12.69 0.00
C VAL A 32 -2.19 -11.24 -0.02
N TYR A 33 -3.07 -10.34 -0.43
CA TYR A 33 -2.94 -8.91 -0.15
C TYR A 33 -3.78 -8.54 1.06
N VAL A 34 -3.17 -7.90 2.06
CA VAL A 34 -3.84 -7.50 3.31
C VAL A 34 -3.98 -5.99 3.36
N ARG A 35 -5.20 -5.50 3.57
CA ARG A 35 -5.41 -4.08 3.81
C ARG A 35 -4.80 -3.66 5.15
N VAL A 36 -3.81 -2.77 5.09
CA VAL A 36 -3.21 -2.18 6.30
C VAL A 36 -4.05 -1.02 6.81
N GLY A 37 -4.61 -0.25 5.90
CA GLY A 37 -5.42 0.89 6.28
C GLY A 37 -6.23 1.46 5.13
N TYR A 38 -6.99 2.48 5.46
CA TYR A 38 -7.86 3.13 4.51
C TYR A 38 -8.08 4.60 4.86
N THR A 39 -8.34 5.39 3.84
CA THR A 39 -8.80 6.77 3.99
C THR A 39 -10.32 6.81 3.92
N GLY A 40 -10.93 7.47 4.89
CA GLY A 40 -12.38 7.58 4.98
C GLY A 40 -12.97 8.32 3.78
N TYR A 41 -13.97 7.75 3.14
CA TYR A 41 -14.57 8.29 1.90
C TYR A 41 -15.79 9.20 2.13
N THR A 42 -16.33 9.25 3.34
CA THR A 42 -17.58 9.99 3.62
C THR A 42 -17.36 11.44 4.04
N LYS A 43 -16.12 11.86 4.28
CA LYS A 43 -15.79 13.19 4.80
C LYS A 43 -14.92 13.97 3.84
N LYS A 44 -15.18 15.29 3.73
CA LYS A 44 -14.28 16.19 3.01
C LYS A 44 -12.89 16.27 3.65
N LYS A 45 -12.80 16.17 4.97
CA LYS A 45 -11.53 16.15 5.71
C LYS A 45 -10.86 14.79 5.59
N LEU A 46 -9.54 14.79 5.42
CA LEU A 46 -8.72 13.59 5.45
C LEU A 46 -8.90 12.81 6.77
N SER A 47 -9.17 11.53 6.66
CA SER A 47 -9.34 10.63 7.80
C SER A 47 -8.61 9.32 7.52
N LEU A 48 -7.41 9.17 8.06
CA LEU A 48 -6.56 7.99 7.93
C LEU A 48 -6.84 7.01 9.05
N ASN A 49 -7.09 5.75 8.71
CA ASN A 49 -7.47 4.72 9.66
C ASN A 49 -6.72 3.43 9.37
N TYR A 50 -6.22 2.75 10.40
CA TYR A 50 -5.75 1.38 10.24
C TYR A 50 -6.94 0.41 10.15
N ASP A 51 -6.78 -0.62 9.35
CA ASP A 51 -7.71 -1.74 9.33
C ASP A 51 -7.56 -2.53 10.65
N PRO A 52 -8.63 -2.77 11.43
CA PRO A 52 -8.52 -3.40 12.74
C PRO A 52 -7.98 -4.82 12.70
N TYR A 53 -7.98 -5.50 11.53
CA TYR A 53 -7.51 -6.87 11.37
C TYR A 53 -6.13 -6.98 10.71
N TYR A 54 -5.46 -5.86 10.34
CA TYR A 54 -4.24 -5.95 9.54
C TYR A 54 -3.13 -6.75 10.22
N GLN A 55 -2.93 -6.55 11.54
CA GLN A 55 -1.87 -7.23 12.29
C GLN A 55 -2.12 -8.75 12.36
N GLU A 56 -3.35 -9.12 12.69
CA GLU A 56 -3.77 -10.52 12.76
C GLU A 56 -3.65 -11.19 11.39
N ASN A 57 -4.16 -10.55 10.34
CA ASN A 57 -4.13 -11.07 8.99
C ASN A 57 -2.71 -11.26 8.46
N ILE A 58 -1.82 -10.26 8.62
CA ILE A 58 -0.42 -10.38 8.17
C ILE A 58 0.28 -11.51 8.94
N THR A 59 0.17 -11.52 10.27
CA THR A 59 0.84 -12.50 11.12
C THR A 59 0.40 -13.91 10.79
N ASN A 60 -0.91 -14.15 10.70
CA ASN A 60 -1.45 -15.49 10.47
C ASN A 60 -1.22 -15.97 9.03
N ALA A 61 -1.26 -15.06 8.03
CA ALA A 61 -0.93 -15.41 6.65
C ALA A 61 0.53 -15.84 6.49
N LEU A 62 1.46 -15.08 7.08
CA LEU A 62 2.89 -15.45 7.10
C LEU A 62 3.13 -16.77 7.82
N ALA A 63 2.48 -17.00 8.96
CA ALA A 63 2.58 -18.24 9.72
C ALA A 63 2.05 -19.46 8.93
N ALA A 64 1.02 -19.26 8.10
CA ALA A 64 0.48 -20.29 7.20
C ALA A 64 1.33 -20.53 5.94
N GLY A 65 2.43 -19.78 5.75
CA GLY A 65 3.33 -19.91 4.60
C GLY A 65 2.80 -19.30 3.31
N LEU A 66 1.92 -18.32 3.40
CA LEU A 66 1.49 -17.51 2.25
C LEU A 66 2.52 -16.42 1.94
N GLN A 67 2.63 -16.07 0.67
CA GLN A 67 3.28 -14.82 0.27
C GLN A 67 2.34 -13.65 0.60
N VAL A 68 2.88 -12.60 1.21
CA VAL A 68 2.07 -11.49 1.72
C VAL A 68 2.47 -10.19 1.07
N GLY A 69 1.50 -9.52 0.48
CA GLY A 69 1.52 -8.12 0.11
C GLY A 69 0.55 -7.30 0.96
N VAL A 70 0.65 -6.00 0.86
CA VAL A 70 -0.19 -5.10 1.65
C VAL A 70 -0.70 -3.94 0.82
N TYR A 71 -1.86 -3.38 1.22
CA TYR A 71 -2.42 -2.25 0.52
C TYR A 71 -3.03 -1.18 1.43
N TRP A 72 -3.13 0.02 0.89
CA TRP A 72 -3.86 1.14 1.46
C TRP A 72 -4.99 1.54 0.51
N TYR A 73 -6.24 1.50 1.00
CA TYR A 73 -7.40 2.03 0.28
C TYR A 73 -7.41 3.56 0.36
N SER A 74 -7.14 4.19 -0.75
CA SER A 74 -6.89 5.63 -0.82
C SER A 74 -8.12 6.42 -1.24
N GLN A 75 -8.23 7.61 -0.65
CA GLN A 75 -9.12 8.68 -1.09
C GLN A 75 -8.36 10.02 -1.15
N ALA A 76 -7.05 9.99 -1.44
CA ALA A 76 -6.22 11.18 -1.52
C ALA A 76 -6.64 12.11 -2.65
N LEU A 77 -6.69 13.41 -2.35
CA LEU A 77 -7.05 14.47 -3.32
C LEU A 77 -5.85 15.22 -3.88
N ASN A 78 -4.69 15.06 -3.27
CA ASN A 78 -3.42 15.67 -3.66
C ASN A 78 -2.25 14.79 -3.24
N GLU A 79 -1.03 15.14 -3.68
CA GLU A 79 0.20 14.39 -3.44
C GLU A 79 0.58 14.34 -1.95
N GLU A 80 0.31 15.41 -1.19
CA GLU A 80 0.61 15.45 0.24
C GLU A 80 -0.22 14.42 1.01
N GLU A 81 -1.50 14.30 0.69
CA GLU A 81 -2.38 13.30 1.28
C GLU A 81 -1.94 11.87 0.91
N ALA A 82 -1.58 11.65 -0.36
CA ALA A 82 -1.05 10.35 -0.81
C ALA A 82 0.26 9.98 -0.10
N LEU A 83 1.14 10.94 0.17
CA LEU A 83 2.34 10.74 0.98
C LEU A 83 2.02 10.42 2.45
N GLN A 84 0.98 11.04 3.02
CA GLN A 84 0.55 10.72 4.39
C GLN A 84 0.02 9.28 4.48
N GLU A 85 -0.76 8.84 3.49
CA GLU A 85 -1.24 7.47 3.36
C GLU A 85 -0.07 6.47 3.26
N ALA A 86 0.88 6.74 2.37
CA ALA A 86 2.09 5.92 2.20
C ALA A 86 2.88 5.80 3.50
N ASN A 87 3.12 6.93 4.17
CA ASN A 87 3.88 6.94 5.41
C ASN A 87 3.17 6.18 6.54
N MET A 88 1.84 6.31 6.65
CA MET A 88 1.08 5.52 7.64
C MET A 88 1.21 4.02 7.41
N LEU A 89 1.11 3.57 6.16
CA LEU A 89 1.28 2.17 5.81
C LEU A 89 2.70 1.69 6.12
N LEU A 90 3.70 2.42 5.62
CA LEU A 90 5.11 2.06 5.72
C LEU A 90 5.62 2.02 7.17
N ASN A 91 5.08 2.87 8.05
CA ASN A 91 5.45 2.90 9.47
C ASN A 91 5.17 1.60 10.23
N VAL A 92 4.21 0.80 9.77
CA VAL A 92 3.78 -0.39 10.52
C VAL A 92 4.22 -1.70 9.88
N ILE A 93 4.61 -1.70 8.60
CA ILE A 93 4.94 -2.95 7.90
C ILE A 93 6.41 -3.37 8.06
N GLY A 94 7.28 -2.50 8.52
CA GLY A 94 8.73 -2.76 8.60
C GLY A 94 9.15 -3.92 9.53
N SER A 95 8.24 -4.38 10.41
CA SER A 95 8.47 -5.53 11.29
C SER A 95 8.02 -6.86 10.69
N TYR A 96 7.37 -6.84 9.52
CA TYR A 96 6.86 -8.03 8.85
C TYR A 96 7.69 -8.40 7.62
N ASN A 97 7.77 -9.68 7.31
CA ASN A 97 8.39 -10.17 6.09
C ASN A 97 7.40 -10.02 4.89
N ILE A 98 7.23 -8.79 4.41
CA ILE A 98 6.40 -8.50 3.24
C ILE A 98 7.18 -8.88 1.99
N THR A 99 6.71 -9.88 1.26
CA THR A 99 7.40 -10.48 0.10
C THR A 99 6.83 -10.03 -1.24
N LEU A 100 5.60 -9.51 -1.24
CA LEU A 100 4.91 -8.99 -2.42
C LEU A 100 4.88 -7.45 -2.40
N PRO A 101 4.47 -6.81 -3.49
CA PRO A 101 4.37 -5.37 -3.58
C PRO A 101 3.55 -4.71 -2.47
N VAL A 102 3.90 -3.43 -2.20
CA VAL A 102 3.09 -2.50 -1.41
C VAL A 102 2.20 -1.71 -2.34
N VAL A 103 0.89 -1.78 -2.13
CA VAL A 103 -0.10 -1.38 -3.13
C VAL A 103 -0.81 -0.09 -2.72
N TYR A 104 -0.90 0.82 -3.67
CA TYR A 104 -1.80 1.96 -3.66
C TYR A 104 -3.11 1.55 -4.32
N ASP A 105 -4.16 1.36 -3.54
CA ASP A 105 -5.49 1.05 -4.01
C ASP A 105 -6.25 2.36 -4.21
N TYR A 106 -6.35 2.80 -5.47
CA TYR A 106 -6.88 4.11 -5.81
C TYR A 106 -8.10 3.99 -6.73
N GLU A 107 -9.27 4.13 -6.13
CA GLU A 107 -10.54 3.97 -6.80
C GLU A 107 -11.64 4.83 -6.17
N PHE A 108 -12.72 5.06 -6.91
CA PHE A 108 -13.90 5.68 -6.36
C PHE A 108 -14.58 4.75 -5.36
N ALA A 109 -15.09 5.32 -4.27
CA ALA A 109 -15.87 4.57 -3.30
C ALA A 109 -17.25 4.15 -3.85
N GLY A 110 -17.64 4.72 -4.98
CA GLY A 110 -18.94 4.44 -5.61
C GLY A 110 -20.14 4.96 -4.82
N VAL A 111 -19.90 5.94 -3.95
CA VAL A 111 -20.95 6.56 -3.13
C VAL A 111 -21.20 8.00 -3.56
N ARG A 112 -22.47 8.38 -3.57
CA ARG A 112 -22.84 9.77 -3.84
C ARG A 112 -22.17 10.67 -2.80
N ASP A 113 -21.54 11.76 -3.25
CA ASP A 113 -20.80 12.71 -2.41
C ASP A 113 -19.59 12.11 -1.69
N GLY A 114 -19.06 10.97 -2.19
CA GLY A 114 -17.81 10.38 -1.72
C GLY A 114 -16.65 11.37 -1.88
N ARG A 115 -15.64 11.26 -1.01
CA ARG A 115 -14.52 12.20 -0.97
C ARG A 115 -13.84 12.33 -2.34
N LEU A 116 -13.36 11.23 -2.90
CA LEU A 116 -12.73 11.21 -4.22
C LEU A 116 -13.75 11.30 -5.35
N ASP A 117 -14.92 10.67 -5.20
CA ASP A 117 -16.00 10.63 -6.20
C ASP A 117 -16.47 12.03 -6.58
N SER A 118 -16.57 12.93 -5.59
CA SER A 118 -17.07 14.30 -5.78
C SER A 118 -15.98 15.35 -6.04
N ALA A 119 -14.70 14.97 -5.95
CA ALA A 119 -13.60 15.93 -6.04
C ALA A 119 -13.30 16.41 -7.45
N ASN A 120 -13.81 15.72 -8.48
CA ASN A 120 -13.60 16.06 -9.89
C ASN A 120 -12.13 16.27 -10.28
N LEU A 121 -11.23 15.46 -9.74
CA LEU A 121 -9.81 15.56 -10.03
C LEU A 121 -9.51 15.29 -11.50
N SER A 122 -8.57 16.04 -12.04
CA SER A 122 -8.05 15.78 -13.37
C SER A 122 -7.25 14.48 -13.43
N LYS A 123 -7.12 13.91 -14.63
CA LYS A 123 -6.26 12.75 -14.88
C LYS A 123 -4.81 13.01 -14.44
N ALA A 124 -4.32 14.23 -14.68
CA ALA A 124 -2.98 14.63 -14.26
C ALA A 124 -2.82 14.61 -12.73
N GLN A 125 -3.80 15.14 -11.97
CA GLN A 125 -3.76 15.15 -10.51
C GLN A 125 -3.85 13.75 -9.93
N MET A 126 -4.76 12.91 -10.45
CA MET A 126 -4.87 11.53 -9.98
C MET A 126 -3.60 10.72 -10.26
N THR A 127 -2.95 10.97 -11.39
CA THR A 127 -1.66 10.36 -11.71
C THR A 127 -0.57 10.86 -10.77
N ALA A 128 -0.51 12.17 -10.48
CA ALA A 128 0.46 12.75 -9.56
C ALA A 128 0.31 12.19 -8.13
N ASN A 129 -0.92 12.03 -7.64
CA ASN A 129 -1.21 11.40 -6.35
C ASN A 129 -0.67 9.95 -6.32
N SER A 130 -0.95 9.18 -7.37
CA SER A 130 -0.45 7.80 -7.48
C SER A 130 1.07 7.75 -7.48
N LEU A 131 1.73 8.61 -8.25
CA LEU A 131 3.19 8.68 -8.32
C LEU A 131 3.82 9.08 -6.98
N ALA A 132 3.19 9.97 -6.22
CA ALA A 132 3.66 10.38 -4.90
C ALA A 132 3.72 9.18 -3.93
N PHE A 133 2.63 8.41 -3.83
CA PHE A 133 2.58 7.19 -3.01
C PHE A 133 3.61 6.14 -3.48
N LEU A 134 3.60 5.81 -4.77
CA LEU A 134 4.43 4.75 -5.35
C LEU A 134 5.93 5.04 -5.26
N ASN A 135 6.34 6.30 -5.51
CA ASN A 135 7.72 6.72 -5.34
C ASN A 135 8.14 6.63 -3.86
N ARG A 136 7.23 6.96 -2.94
CA ARG A 136 7.51 6.83 -1.51
C ARG A 136 7.73 5.38 -1.09
N VAL A 137 6.91 4.46 -1.58
CA VAL A 137 7.07 3.02 -1.39
C VAL A 137 8.44 2.55 -1.92
N SER A 138 8.79 2.95 -3.14
CA SER A 138 10.08 2.62 -3.76
C SER A 138 11.27 3.16 -2.97
N GLN A 139 11.20 4.40 -2.47
CA GLN A 139 12.24 5.00 -1.61
C GLN A 139 12.50 4.22 -0.32
N MET A 140 11.47 3.52 0.17
CA MET A 140 11.60 2.67 1.37
C MET A 140 12.05 1.25 1.06
N GLY A 141 12.40 0.95 -0.20
CA GLY A 141 12.94 -0.34 -0.61
C GLY A 141 11.89 -1.41 -0.91
N TYR A 142 10.60 -1.06 -0.94
CA TYR A 142 9.54 -1.97 -1.33
C TYR A 142 9.22 -1.84 -2.82
N THR A 143 8.71 -2.91 -3.40
CA THR A 143 8.18 -2.89 -4.77
C THR A 143 6.85 -2.16 -4.79
N PRO A 144 6.72 -1.04 -5.52
CA PRO A 144 5.45 -0.33 -5.60
C PRO A 144 4.48 -1.01 -6.57
N CYS A 145 3.19 -0.95 -6.26
CA CYS A 145 2.13 -1.43 -7.13
C CYS A 145 0.90 -0.52 -7.05
N LEU A 146 0.26 -0.29 -8.18
CA LEU A 146 -1.04 0.38 -8.23
C LEU A 146 -2.13 -0.65 -8.45
N TYR A 147 -3.15 -0.67 -7.59
CA TYR A 147 -4.43 -1.30 -7.87
C TYR A 147 -5.42 -0.25 -8.36
N ALA A 148 -6.08 -0.57 -9.47
CA ALA A 148 -7.22 0.19 -9.96
C ALA A 148 -8.07 -0.67 -10.89
N ASN A 149 -9.36 -0.32 -11.03
CA ASN A 149 -10.23 -1.00 -11.98
C ASN A 149 -9.92 -0.59 -13.43
N TYR A 150 -10.39 -1.41 -14.37
CA TYR A 150 -10.21 -1.22 -15.82
C TYR A 150 -10.53 0.20 -16.29
N SER A 151 -11.69 0.74 -15.88
CA SER A 151 -12.12 2.07 -16.31
C SER A 151 -11.22 3.18 -15.73
N PHE A 152 -10.75 3.01 -14.51
CA PHE A 152 -9.87 3.95 -13.84
C PHE A 152 -8.52 4.02 -14.52
N LEU A 153 -7.91 2.86 -14.78
CA LEU A 153 -6.64 2.75 -15.51
C LEU A 153 -6.71 3.38 -16.91
N LYS A 154 -7.81 3.14 -17.62
CA LYS A 154 -7.98 3.64 -18.98
C LYS A 154 -8.26 5.15 -19.04
N ASN A 155 -9.12 5.65 -18.16
CA ASN A 155 -9.71 6.96 -18.30
C ASN A 155 -9.21 7.99 -17.29
N ARG A 156 -8.82 7.57 -16.10
CA ARG A 156 -8.51 8.45 -14.97
C ARG A 156 -7.03 8.56 -14.63
N LEU A 157 -6.20 7.65 -15.12
CA LEU A 157 -4.77 7.60 -14.83
C LEU A 157 -3.94 7.58 -16.12
N ASN A 158 -2.74 8.13 -16.06
CA ASN A 158 -1.72 7.86 -17.07
C ASN A 158 -1.04 6.52 -16.73
N ALA A 159 -1.70 5.42 -17.10
CA ALA A 159 -1.27 4.08 -16.74
C ALA A 159 0.13 3.74 -17.27
N SER A 160 0.51 4.22 -18.46
CA SER A 160 1.86 3.99 -19.00
C SER A 160 2.96 4.69 -18.20
N GLN A 161 2.70 5.88 -17.68
CA GLN A 161 3.63 6.55 -16.80
C GLN A 161 3.78 5.83 -15.47
N ILE A 162 2.69 5.30 -14.93
CA ILE A 162 2.71 4.55 -13.68
C ILE A 162 3.41 3.20 -13.87
N SER A 163 3.09 2.44 -14.95
CA SER A 163 3.70 1.14 -15.20
C SER A 163 5.21 1.20 -15.47
N SER A 164 5.74 2.37 -15.82
CA SER A 164 7.19 2.56 -15.95
C SER A 164 7.96 2.52 -14.62
N ILE A 165 7.28 2.68 -13.48
CA ILE A 165 7.91 2.72 -12.14
C ILE A 165 7.30 1.75 -11.14
N ALA A 166 6.13 1.20 -11.42
CA ALA A 166 5.36 0.35 -10.50
C ALA A 166 4.68 -0.80 -11.23
N LYS A 167 4.38 -1.87 -10.51
CA LYS A 167 3.52 -2.94 -10.98
C LYS A 167 2.08 -2.46 -11.09
N ILE A 168 1.27 -3.14 -11.90
CA ILE A 168 -0.18 -2.89 -11.99
C ILE A 168 -0.94 -4.13 -11.52
N TRP A 169 -1.90 -3.90 -10.64
CA TRP A 169 -2.91 -4.85 -10.23
C TRP A 169 -4.25 -4.39 -10.79
N LEU A 170 -4.65 -5.02 -11.88
CA LEU A 170 -5.90 -4.72 -12.61
C LEU A 170 -7.09 -5.34 -11.91
N ALA A 171 -8.13 -4.57 -11.62
CA ALA A 171 -9.47 -5.11 -11.29
C ALA A 171 -10.36 -5.07 -12.54
N HIS A 172 -10.77 -6.25 -12.98
CA HIS A 172 -11.71 -6.42 -14.08
C HIS A 172 -12.47 -7.74 -13.87
N TYR A 173 -13.67 -7.66 -13.31
CA TYR A 173 -14.47 -8.84 -12.94
C TYR A 173 -15.05 -9.50 -14.18
N ASN A 174 -14.31 -10.46 -14.72
CA ASN A 174 -14.66 -11.19 -15.92
C ASN A 174 -13.86 -12.51 -15.99
N THR A 175 -14.21 -13.39 -16.93
CA THR A 175 -13.48 -14.63 -17.23
C THR A 175 -12.22 -14.39 -18.05
N SER A 176 -12.11 -13.24 -18.71
CA SER A 176 -10.94 -12.77 -19.45
C SER A 176 -10.88 -11.25 -19.41
N THR A 177 -9.74 -10.66 -19.72
CA THR A 177 -9.61 -9.21 -19.81
C THR A 177 -9.01 -8.81 -21.16
N ASP A 178 -9.53 -7.74 -21.74
CA ASP A 178 -9.04 -7.05 -22.93
C ASP A 178 -8.31 -5.75 -22.60
N TYR A 179 -7.87 -5.59 -21.35
CA TYR A 179 -7.09 -4.42 -20.96
C TYR A 179 -5.80 -4.34 -21.76
N PRO A 180 -5.57 -3.23 -22.50
CA PRO A 180 -4.46 -3.15 -23.47
C PRO A 180 -3.12 -2.80 -22.84
N GLY A 181 -3.08 -2.43 -21.55
CA GLY A 181 -1.87 -2.05 -20.83
C GLY A 181 -1.25 -3.23 -20.09
N ASP A 182 -0.06 -2.98 -19.52
CA ASP A 182 0.64 -3.97 -18.71
C ASP A 182 -0.05 -4.15 -17.35
N TYR A 183 -0.10 -5.39 -16.87
CA TYR A 183 -0.50 -5.74 -15.52
C TYR A 183 0.18 -7.05 -15.11
N GLU A 184 0.46 -7.18 -13.82
CA GLU A 184 1.09 -8.39 -13.26
C GLU A 184 0.10 -9.17 -12.37
N TYR A 185 -0.84 -8.46 -11.76
CA TYR A 185 -1.90 -9.02 -10.95
C TYR A 185 -3.25 -8.69 -11.55
N TRP A 186 -4.17 -9.63 -11.47
CA TRP A 186 -5.54 -9.46 -11.96
C TRP A 186 -6.54 -9.95 -10.91
N GLN A 187 -7.35 -9.02 -10.38
CA GLN A 187 -8.52 -9.33 -9.57
C GLN A 187 -9.70 -9.59 -10.53
N TYR A 188 -10.13 -10.83 -10.61
CA TYR A 188 -11.09 -11.27 -11.63
C TYR A 188 -12.51 -11.47 -11.10
N THR A 189 -12.72 -11.51 -9.77
CA THR A 189 -14.03 -11.58 -9.15
C THR A 189 -13.98 -11.14 -7.69
N SER A 190 -15.09 -10.60 -7.19
CA SER A 190 -15.34 -10.33 -5.77
C SER A 190 -16.33 -11.33 -5.14
N ASP A 191 -16.61 -12.44 -5.83
CA ASP A 191 -17.59 -13.45 -5.40
C ASP A 191 -16.96 -14.83 -5.20
N GLY A 192 -15.65 -14.87 -4.91
CA GLY A 192 -14.94 -16.10 -4.62
C GLY A 192 -15.39 -16.77 -3.32
N ARG A 193 -15.12 -18.08 -3.23
CA ARG A 193 -15.35 -18.89 -2.03
C ARG A 193 -14.08 -19.66 -1.74
N VAL A 194 -13.52 -19.46 -0.54
CA VAL A 194 -12.29 -20.09 -0.10
C VAL A 194 -12.49 -20.63 1.30
N ASN A 195 -12.06 -21.87 1.55
CA ASN A 195 -12.12 -22.45 2.88
C ASN A 195 -11.29 -21.63 3.86
N GLY A 196 -11.84 -21.36 5.04
CA GLY A 196 -11.20 -20.50 6.04
C GLY A 196 -11.72 -19.07 6.05
N ILE A 197 -12.55 -18.69 5.06
CA ILE A 197 -13.20 -17.36 4.98
C ILE A 197 -14.71 -17.52 5.02
N SER A 198 -15.36 -16.76 5.90
CA SER A 198 -16.82 -16.72 5.95
C SER A 198 -17.35 -15.72 4.93
N GLY A 199 -18.08 -16.21 3.93
CA GLY A 199 -18.69 -15.38 2.91
C GLY A 199 -17.86 -15.30 1.63
N ARG A 200 -17.96 -14.16 0.95
CA ARG A 200 -17.27 -13.91 -0.32
C ARG A 200 -15.88 -13.33 -0.07
N VAL A 201 -15.00 -13.55 -1.02
CA VAL A 201 -13.65 -12.98 -1.02
C VAL A 201 -13.21 -12.63 -2.43
N ASP A 202 -12.41 -11.60 -2.56
CA ASP A 202 -11.80 -11.17 -3.81
C ASP A 202 -10.73 -12.16 -4.24
N MET A 203 -10.81 -12.61 -5.52
CA MET A 203 -9.90 -13.61 -6.08
C MET A 203 -8.97 -12.99 -7.09
N ASN A 204 -7.72 -13.38 -7.02
CA ASN A 204 -6.64 -12.80 -7.80
C ASN A 204 -5.81 -13.86 -8.51
N VAL A 205 -5.25 -13.48 -9.63
CA VAL A 205 -4.19 -14.20 -10.32
C VAL A 205 -2.95 -13.32 -10.39
N TRP A 206 -1.81 -13.89 -10.05
CA TRP A 206 -0.50 -13.30 -10.27
C TRP A 206 0.19 -14.04 -11.44
N TYR A 207 0.57 -13.31 -12.46
CA TYR A 207 1.30 -13.83 -13.62
C TYR A 207 2.80 -13.72 -13.37
N GLN A 208 3.43 -14.86 -13.05
CA GLN A 208 4.88 -14.93 -12.85
C GLN A 208 5.59 -15.13 -14.19
N GLY A 209 6.55 -14.27 -14.50
CA GLY A 209 7.34 -14.33 -15.73
C GLY A 209 7.30 -13.04 -16.52
N ALA A 210 8.12 -12.94 -17.56
CA ALA A 210 8.20 -11.75 -18.37
C ALA A 210 6.89 -11.48 -19.10
N GLN A 211 6.20 -10.43 -18.71
CA GLN A 211 5.18 -9.78 -19.53
C GLN A 211 5.90 -8.97 -20.62
N PRO A 212 5.45 -8.98 -21.88
CA PRO A 212 5.95 -8.03 -22.86
C PRO A 212 5.72 -6.61 -22.36
N GLY A 213 6.81 -5.88 -22.05
CA GLY A 213 6.76 -4.50 -21.59
C GLY A 213 7.00 -4.26 -20.09
N VAL A 214 6.98 -5.29 -19.25
CA VAL A 214 7.36 -5.13 -17.84
C VAL A 214 8.88 -5.17 -17.71
N PRO A 215 9.53 -4.17 -17.08
CA PRO A 215 10.95 -4.23 -16.80
C PRO A 215 11.25 -5.49 -15.97
N THR A 216 11.96 -6.45 -16.59
CA THR A 216 12.45 -7.62 -15.88
C THR A 216 13.69 -7.21 -15.09
N ALA A 217 13.53 -6.86 -13.85
CA ALA A 217 14.45 -7.15 -12.76
C ALA A 217 13.77 -6.79 -11.45
N PRO A 218 13.86 -7.60 -10.41
CA PRO A 218 13.99 -7.01 -9.11
C PRO A 218 15.36 -6.33 -9.16
N VAL A 219 15.38 -5.04 -9.44
CA VAL A 219 16.44 -4.24 -8.89
C VAL A 219 16.19 -4.38 -7.39
N THR A 220 16.87 -5.30 -6.74
CA THR A 220 17.18 -5.12 -5.34
C THR A 220 17.92 -3.79 -5.33
N PRO A 221 17.29 -2.70 -4.92
CA PRO A 221 18.06 -1.53 -4.67
C PRO A 221 18.93 -1.96 -3.51
N ASN A 222 20.23 -1.94 -3.72
CA ASN A 222 21.17 -1.87 -2.62
C ASN A 222 20.98 -0.47 -2.01
N VAL A 223 19.79 -0.28 -1.43
CA VAL A 223 19.48 0.91 -0.65
C VAL A 223 20.18 0.65 0.65
N THR A 224 21.44 1.06 0.69
CA THR A 224 22.03 1.48 1.96
C THR A 224 21.02 2.44 2.55
N GLN A 225 20.29 1.96 3.54
CA GLN A 225 19.38 2.78 4.33
C GLN A 225 20.13 4.06 4.67
N PRO A 226 19.65 5.25 4.33
CA PRO A 226 20.38 6.46 4.62
C PRO A 226 20.62 6.48 6.13
N THR A 227 21.86 6.41 6.53
CA THR A 227 22.26 6.40 7.95
C THR A 227 21.64 7.63 8.59
N ALA A 228 20.84 7.43 9.63
CA ALA A 228 20.16 8.51 10.33
C ALA A 228 21.20 9.59 10.70
N LYS A 229 21.07 10.77 10.12
CA LYS A 229 21.99 11.87 10.37
C LYS A 229 21.57 12.58 11.64
N LYS A 230 22.54 12.89 12.49
CA LYS A 230 22.32 13.69 13.69
C LYS A 230 21.76 15.06 13.28
N VAL A 231 20.63 15.45 13.86
CA VAL A 231 20.06 16.78 13.66
C VAL A 231 20.99 17.83 14.29
N THR A 232 21.28 18.88 13.55
CA THR A 232 22.08 20.01 14.02
C THR A 232 21.19 21.27 14.13
N GLY A 233 21.67 22.29 14.87
CA GLY A 233 20.95 23.55 14.99
C GLY A 233 19.70 23.48 15.88
N VAL A 234 19.59 22.47 16.74
CA VAL A 234 18.48 22.37 17.71
C VAL A 234 18.55 23.53 18.71
N LYS A 235 17.49 24.30 18.80
CA LYS A 235 17.36 25.42 19.72
C LYS A 235 16.07 25.33 20.53
N LEU A 236 16.15 25.68 21.81
CA LEU A 236 14.96 25.82 22.66
C LEU A 236 14.22 27.10 22.24
N LYS A 237 12.97 26.99 21.84
CA LYS A 237 12.11 28.10 21.43
C LYS A 237 11.29 28.65 22.60
N ALA A 238 10.74 27.76 23.43
CA ALA A 238 9.95 28.12 24.58
C ALA A 238 10.02 27.07 25.69
N LYS A 239 9.83 27.51 26.93
CA LYS A 239 9.79 26.65 28.12
C LYS A 239 8.66 27.11 29.02
N THR A 240 7.87 26.17 29.51
CA THR A 240 6.90 26.33 30.61
C THR A 240 7.25 25.37 31.75
N ASN A 241 6.45 25.33 32.80
CA ASN A 241 6.64 24.35 33.88
C ASN A 241 6.39 22.90 33.46
N THR A 242 5.66 22.70 32.35
CA THR A 242 5.25 21.38 31.90
C THR A 242 5.69 21.06 30.46
N THR A 243 6.17 22.04 29.68
CA THR A 243 6.52 21.87 28.29
C THR A 243 7.86 22.50 27.91
N LEU A 244 8.53 21.85 26.98
CA LEU A 244 9.71 22.39 26.27
C LEU A 244 9.41 22.38 24.79
N THR A 245 9.58 23.51 24.12
CA THR A 245 9.41 23.62 22.67
C THR A 245 10.75 23.84 22.02
N PHE A 246 11.13 22.94 21.14
CA PHE A 246 12.34 23.03 20.35
C PHE A 246 12.04 23.34 18.90
N PHE A 247 12.98 23.94 18.19
CA PHE A 247 13.01 23.95 16.74
C PHE A 247 14.39 23.56 16.25
N TRP A 248 14.43 23.05 15.04
CA TRP A 248 15.66 22.68 14.34
C TRP A 248 15.46 22.86 12.84
N THR A 249 16.55 22.89 12.09
CA THR A 249 16.49 22.88 10.64
C THR A 249 16.07 21.49 10.17
N SER A 250 14.97 21.41 9.42
CA SER A 250 14.52 20.16 8.83
C SER A 250 15.61 19.60 7.91
N GLN A 251 15.82 18.29 7.97
CA GLN A 251 16.71 17.61 7.05
C GLN A 251 15.92 17.19 5.81
N ALA A 252 16.48 17.39 4.63
CA ALA A 252 15.89 16.85 3.42
C ALA A 252 15.70 15.33 3.57
N TYR A 253 14.51 14.86 3.26
CA TYR A 253 14.10 13.44 3.35
C TYR A 253 13.92 12.88 4.77
N ALA A 254 13.97 13.72 5.84
CA ALA A 254 13.62 13.27 7.18
C ALA A 254 12.11 13.27 7.37
N GLU A 255 11.54 12.13 7.72
CA GLU A 255 10.09 11.94 7.92
C GLU A 255 9.67 12.14 9.34
N TYR A 256 10.56 11.78 10.25
CA TYR A 256 10.36 11.96 11.68
C TYR A 256 11.67 12.21 12.37
N TYR A 257 11.60 12.74 13.57
CA TYR A 257 12.72 13.00 14.42
C TYR A 257 12.48 12.32 15.76
N ASN A 258 13.43 11.49 16.19
CA ASN A 258 13.39 10.91 17.53
C ASN A 258 13.97 11.90 18.52
N ILE A 259 13.22 12.20 19.58
CA ILE A 259 13.66 13.03 20.68
C ILE A 259 13.92 12.13 21.88
N TYR A 260 15.17 12.11 22.33
CA TYR A 260 15.60 11.32 23.49
C TYR A 260 15.84 12.22 24.69
N LYS A 261 15.30 11.83 25.83
CA LYS A 261 15.63 12.47 27.11
C LYS A 261 16.72 11.64 27.81
N TYR A 262 17.82 12.30 28.18
CA TYR A 262 18.86 11.63 28.95
C TYR A 262 18.35 11.31 30.37
N ASP A 263 18.43 10.06 30.77
CA ASP A 263 18.15 9.61 32.13
C ASP A 263 19.46 9.54 32.90
N SER A 264 19.72 10.56 33.74
CA SER A 264 20.96 10.66 34.53
C SER A 264 21.11 9.53 35.54
N LYS A 265 20.01 8.90 36.00
CA LYS A 265 20.08 7.76 36.92
C LYS A 265 20.50 6.47 36.24
N LYS A 266 20.18 6.34 34.96
CA LYS A 266 20.52 5.15 34.14
C LYS A 266 21.77 5.36 33.30
N GLY A 267 22.28 6.58 33.18
CA GLY A 267 23.45 6.93 32.38
C GLY A 267 23.25 6.74 30.87
N LYS A 268 21.97 6.78 30.37
CA LYS A 268 21.64 6.55 28.96
C LYS A 268 20.42 7.37 28.52
N TYR A 269 20.26 7.48 27.19
CA TYR A 269 19.09 8.06 26.53
C TYR A 269 17.95 7.05 26.41
#